data_9872684df16d421c0b978587364adaa2
#
_entry.id   9872684df16d421c0b978587364adaa2
#
_cell.length_a   1.000
_cell.length_b   1.000
_cell.length_c   1.000
_cell.angle_alpha   90.00
_cell.angle_beta   90.00
_cell.angle_gamma   90.00
#
_symmetry.space_group_name_H-M   'P 1'
#
loop_
_entity.id
_entity.type
_entity.pdbx_description
1 polymer ?
#
loop_
_entity_poly.entity_id
_entity_poly.type
_entity_poly.pdbx_seq_one_letter_code
_entity_poly.pdbx_strand_id
1 'polypeptide(L)'
;MVLERRLIIPRKSNTLEQAALELLSAACINKACREAIERYCSPWLKALAEDRAGTHKALASLVLAKVSSDSSDSDIADKLSALVLSEPDSSDQAIEGLAYTSLQPKVKEAIASNTKLVRCLVAALQERSSVAFGCLTTFGNLTTYRLVQSQEQQKMADLKAYANSSKPTERDPLDDDDKVTVRCKKLLDANVVPALVTCCKSNPSPAIVALVVRIMLSLSKEQKHRAQMAQEGAVKLLLQIRDRIAKTDKSTPDASSIEHSASHALARLLISINPAHTFSTSLPATSAVSALIQLLEVDQASEERNLLPTFEALLALTNLASMEDDTPRNLLLRAAWPTLENQLLLSSNSLVQRASVELVCNLMASPAGVAKFADGSKQASARVHILLALADVEDFATRRAAGGALAMLTEWDAAVGAVLEKERGVRIVLGMCKDESEEIMHRGFVVILNIVSAPGAVGEKGLQRVKAEGGAEVVKASLMKAKNAEVLGVGVQVLKKLV
;
A
#
# COMPACT_ATOMS: atom_id res chain seq x y z
N MET A 1 17.99 -12.96 48.58
CA MET A 1 18.03 -13.85 49.74
C MET A 1 16.70 -14.02 50.50
N VAL A 2 15.80 -13.07 50.53
CA VAL A 2 14.49 -13.19 51.19
C VAL A 2 13.44 -13.85 50.29
N LEU A 3 13.54 -13.73 48.98
CA LEU A 3 12.65 -14.38 48.01
C LEU A 3 12.93 -15.88 47.79
N GLU A 4 14.17 -16.32 47.92
CA GLU A 4 14.53 -17.73 47.72
C GLU A 4 13.96 -18.71 48.78
N ARG A 5 13.71 -18.24 50.00
CA ARG A 5 13.18 -19.10 51.07
C ARG A 5 11.66 -19.10 51.21
N ARG A 6 10.93 -18.18 50.57
CA ARG A 6 9.47 -18.07 50.72
C ARG A 6 8.65 -18.51 49.52
N LEU A 7 9.28 -18.73 48.35
CA LEU A 7 8.61 -19.23 47.15
C LEU A 7 8.56 -20.77 47.05
N ILE A 8 8.99 -21.50 48.10
CA ILE A 8 8.55 -22.91 48.28
C ILE A 8 7.11 -22.82 48.79
N ILE A 9 6.19 -22.42 47.95
CA ILE A 9 4.76 -22.50 48.21
C ILE A 9 4.44 -23.97 48.38
N PRO A 10 3.96 -24.40 49.58
CA PRO A 10 3.61 -25.79 49.78
C PRO A 10 2.60 -26.17 48.69
N ARG A 11 2.79 -27.32 48.02
CA ARG A 11 1.96 -27.90 46.95
C ARG A 11 0.47 -28.03 47.29
N LYS A 12 -0.03 -27.36 48.32
CA LYS A 12 -1.36 -27.57 48.92
C LYS A 12 -2.42 -26.53 48.54
N SER A 13 -2.10 -25.41 47.82
CA SER A 13 -3.13 -24.44 47.44
C SER A 13 -2.95 -24.03 45.97
N ASN A 14 -3.78 -24.61 45.10
CA ASN A 14 -3.82 -24.25 43.68
C ASN A 14 -4.17 -22.76 43.47
N THR A 15 -5.03 -22.21 44.34
CA THR A 15 -5.43 -20.79 44.26
C THR A 15 -4.26 -19.85 44.57
N LEU A 16 -3.40 -20.19 45.52
CA LEU A 16 -2.21 -19.39 45.86
C LEU A 16 -1.17 -19.47 44.75
N GLU A 17 -0.99 -20.65 44.15
CA GLU A 17 -0.09 -20.89 43.03
C GLU A 17 -0.54 -20.08 41.78
N GLN A 18 -1.83 -20.09 41.50
CA GLN A 18 -2.40 -19.29 40.40
C GLN A 18 -2.22 -17.78 40.63
N ALA A 19 -2.54 -17.28 41.83
CA ALA A 19 -2.38 -15.86 42.18
C ALA A 19 -0.89 -15.41 42.08
N ALA A 20 0.03 -16.29 42.46
CA ALA A 20 1.46 -16.01 42.33
C ALA A 20 1.89 -15.93 40.86
N LEU A 21 1.39 -16.80 39.99
CA LEU A 21 1.67 -16.80 38.56
C LEU A 21 1.08 -15.55 37.88
N GLU A 22 -0.14 -15.14 38.25
CA GLU A 22 -0.79 -13.92 37.75
C GLU A 22 0.01 -12.67 38.18
N LEU A 23 0.45 -12.63 39.43
CA LEU A 23 1.30 -11.54 39.92
C LEU A 23 2.65 -11.46 39.18
N LEU A 24 3.31 -12.59 38.96
CA LEU A 24 4.55 -12.64 38.20
C LEU A 24 4.34 -12.19 36.75
N SER A 25 3.24 -12.65 36.12
CA SER A 25 2.89 -12.21 34.75
C SER A 25 2.70 -10.70 34.67
N ALA A 26 2.02 -10.09 35.67
CA ALA A 26 1.84 -8.65 35.73
C ALA A 26 3.17 -7.91 36.01
N ALA A 27 4.03 -8.44 36.89
CA ALA A 27 5.32 -7.86 37.20
C ALA A 27 6.30 -7.81 36.02
N CYS A 28 6.11 -8.68 35.01
CA CYS A 28 6.92 -8.71 33.79
C CYS A 28 6.87 -7.43 32.93
N ILE A 29 5.99 -6.49 33.23
CA ILE A 29 5.99 -5.14 32.61
C ILE A 29 7.30 -4.41 32.90
N ASN A 30 7.85 -4.58 34.10
CA ASN A 30 9.09 -3.93 34.51
C ASN A 30 10.31 -4.79 34.16
N LYS A 31 11.34 -4.17 33.53
CA LYS A 31 12.56 -4.87 33.10
C LYS A 31 13.31 -5.51 34.28
N ALA A 32 13.48 -4.78 35.39
CA ALA A 32 14.18 -5.32 36.55
C ALA A 32 13.44 -6.50 37.19
N CYS A 33 12.10 -6.49 37.15
CA CYS A 33 11.29 -7.63 37.58
C CYS A 33 11.48 -8.83 36.66
N ARG A 34 11.52 -8.63 35.32
CA ARG A 34 11.79 -9.74 34.38
C ARG A 34 13.14 -10.41 34.67
N GLU A 35 14.21 -9.61 34.83
CA GLU A 35 15.54 -10.13 35.14
C GLU A 35 15.58 -10.91 36.48
N ALA A 36 14.86 -10.42 37.50
CA ALA A 36 14.74 -11.10 38.78
C ALA A 36 13.93 -12.42 38.66
N ILE A 37 12.81 -12.39 37.93
CA ILE A 37 11.98 -13.59 37.71
C ILE A 37 12.77 -14.63 36.92
N GLU A 38 13.48 -14.22 35.88
CA GLU A 38 14.34 -15.13 35.12
C GLU A 38 15.39 -15.78 36.00
N ARG A 39 16.07 -15.03 36.84
CA ARG A 39 17.15 -15.52 37.70
C ARG A 39 16.65 -16.44 38.84
N TYR A 40 15.53 -16.09 39.44
CA TYR A 40 15.13 -16.78 40.71
C TYR A 40 13.94 -17.71 40.57
N CYS A 41 13.08 -17.53 39.54
CA CYS A 41 11.83 -18.28 39.39
C CYS A 41 11.86 -19.28 38.22
N SER A 42 12.81 -19.18 37.26
CA SER A 42 12.83 -20.03 36.07
C SER A 42 12.78 -21.55 36.34
N PRO A 43 13.51 -22.10 37.30
CA PRO A 43 13.43 -23.55 37.57
C PRO A 43 12.05 -23.99 38.04
N TRP A 44 11.41 -23.18 38.89
CA TRP A 44 10.06 -23.45 39.39
C TRP A 44 9.01 -23.30 38.28
N LEU A 45 9.11 -22.24 37.44
CA LEU A 45 8.21 -22.01 36.29
C LEU A 45 8.32 -23.16 35.26
N LYS A 46 9.52 -23.63 34.97
CA LYS A 46 9.75 -24.79 34.08
C LYS A 46 9.10 -26.05 34.60
N ALA A 47 9.27 -26.34 35.88
CA ALA A 47 8.62 -27.49 36.53
C ALA A 47 7.08 -27.39 36.45
N LEU A 48 6.50 -26.21 36.69
CA LEU A 48 5.04 -26.01 36.54
C LEU A 48 4.56 -26.16 35.09
N ALA A 49 5.32 -25.70 34.15
CA ALA A 49 4.99 -25.82 32.71
C ALA A 49 5.10 -27.29 32.23
N GLU A 50 5.79 -28.15 32.94
CA GLU A 50 5.90 -29.58 32.63
C GLU A 50 4.89 -30.42 33.41
N ASP A 51 4.82 -30.22 34.73
CA ASP A 51 4.10 -31.11 35.67
C ASP A 51 2.60 -30.77 35.81
N ARG A 52 2.19 -29.56 35.49
CA ARG A 52 0.81 -29.08 35.62
C ARG A 52 0.03 -29.20 34.31
N ALA A 53 -1.29 -29.06 34.41
CA ALA A 53 -2.22 -28.95 33.29
C ALA A 53 -3.08 -27.66 33.40
N GLY A 54 -3.80 -27.33 32.37
CA GLY A 54 -4.75 -26.22 32.37
C GLY A 54 -4.11 -24.85 32.59
N THR A 55 -4.81 -23.99 33.33
CA THR A 55 -4.46 -22.60 33.56
C THR A 55 -3.07 -22.38 34.18
N HIS A 56 -2.65 -23.27 35.11
CA HIS A 56 -1.33 -23.17 35.73
C HIS A 56 -0.19 -23.38 34.72
N LYS A 57 -0.33 -24.37 33.86
CA LYS A 57 0.64 -24.62 32.78
C LYS A 57 0.70 -23.43 31.82
N ALA A 58 -0.46 -22.90 31.44
CA ALA A 58 -0.56 -21.74 30.52
C ALA A 58 0.08 -20.50 31.14
N LEU A 59 -0.22 -20.16 32.39
CA LEU A 59 0.37 -19.03 33.10
C LEU A 59 1.88 -19.18 33.30
N ALA A 60 2.36 -20.36 33.70
CA ALA A 60 3.78 -20.60 33.83
C ALA A 60 4.52 -20.44 32.50
N SER A 61 3.97 -21.00 31.42
CA SER A 61 4.51 -20.86 30.07
C SER A 61 4.45 -19.40 29.57
N LEU A 62 3.38 -18.66 29.90
CA LEU A 62 3.26 -17.22 29.58
C LEU A 62 4.35 -16.40 30.30
N VAL A 63 4.57 -16.64 31.60
CA VAL A 63 5.63 -15.91 32.34
C VAL A 63 7.00 -16.25 31.76
N LEU A 64 7.27 -17.50 31.43
CA LEU A 64 8.50 -17.91 30.76
C LEU A 64 8.66 -17.19 29.42
N ALA A 65 7.61 -17.11 28.60
CA ALA A 65 7.64 -16.38 27.33
C ALA A 65 7.92 -14.87 27.49
N LYS A 66 7.47 -14.26 28.58
CA LYS A 66 7.72 -12.84 28.88
C LYS A 66 9.14 -12.54 29.37
N VAL A 67 9.79 -13.50 30.04
CA VAL A 67 11.12 -13.29 30.62
C VAL A 67 12.26 -13.87 29.79
N SER A 68 11.97 -14.85 28.93
CA SER A 68 12.97 -15.50 28.09
C SER A 68 13.51 -14.52 27.05
N SER A 69 14.83 -14.44 26.97
CA SER A 69 15.56 -13.60 26.01
C SER A 69 16.27 -14.43 24.92
N ASP A 70 16.22 -15.77 24.97
CA ASP A 70 17.04 -16.65 24.13
C ASP A 70 16.35 -17.96 23.66
N SER A 71 17.12 -18.81 23.02
CA SER A 71 16.83 -20.02 22.25
C SER A 71 15.85 -21.07 22.85
N SER A 72 15.36 -20.91 24.08
CA SER A 72 14.34 -21.75 24.70
C SER A 72 12.91 -21.46 24.23
N ASP A 73 12.70 -20.42 23.41
CA ASP A 73 11.39 -19.95 23.00
C ASP A 73 10.64 -20.95 22.09
N SER A 74 11.35 -21.81 21.37
CA SER A 74 10.74 -22.84 20.51
C SER A 74 9.95 -23.87 21.35
N ASP A 75 10.53 -24.40 22.41
CA ASP A 75 9.87 -25.40 23.28
C ASP A 75 8.67 -24.79 24.01
N ILE A 76 8.80 -23.52 24.42
CA ILE A 76 7.71 -22.78 25.06
C ILE A 76 6.59 -22.55 24.05
N ALA A 77 6.92 -22.15 22.82
CA ALA A 77 5.94 -21.95 21.75
C ALA A 77 5.19 -23.23 21.39
N ASP A 78 5.88 -24.37 21.36
CA ASP A 78 5.25 -25.68 21.11
C ASP A 78 4.27 -26.05 22.22
N LYS A 79 4.64 -25.84 23.48
CA LYS A 79 3.75 -26.04 24.65
C LYS A 79 2.52 -25.13 24.59
N LEU A 80 2.72 -23.85 24.31
CA LEU A 80 1.63 -22.87 24.16
C LEU A 80 0.71 -23.23 22.98
N SER A 81 1.28 -23.65 21.86
CA SER A 81 0.52 -24.09 20.69
C SER A 81 -0.35 -25.30 20.98
N ALA A 82 0.19 -26.26 21.74
CA ALA A 82 -0.58 -27.44 22.17
C ALA A 82 -1.74 -27.05 23.11
N LEU A 83 -1.52 -26.09 24.02
CA LEU A 83 -2.56 -25.59 24.93
C LEU A 83 -3.69 -24.87 24.15
N VAL A 84 -3.38 -24.05 23.17
CA VAL A 84 -4.39 -23.40 22.31
C VAL A 84 -5.26 -24.42 21.58
N LEU A 85 -4.67 -25.55 21.19
CA LEU A 85 -5.37 -26.58 20.41
C LEU A 85 -6.18 -27.56 21.28
N SER A 86 -5.81 -27.76 22.55
CA SER A 86 -6.36 -28.81 23.39
C SER A 86 -7.21 -28.32 24.56
N GLU A 87 -7.00 -27.09 25.04
CA GLU A 87 -7.56 -26.60 26.28
C GLU A 87 -8.21 -25.21 26.13
N PRO A 88 -9.54 -25.12 25.87
CA PRO A 88 -10.23 -23.84 25.70
C PRO A 88 -10.09 -22.89 26.89
N ASP A 89 -10.16 -23.39 28.12
CA ASP A 89 -10.16 -22.58 29.35
C ASP A 89 -8.81 -21.90 29.66
N SER A 90 -7.70 -22.42 29.11
CA SER A 90 -6.35 -21.87 29.28
C SER A 90 -5.79 -21.23 28.00
N SER A 91 -6.62 -21.20 26.96
CA SER A 91 -6.17 -20.73 25.64
C SER A 91 -5.87 -19.22 25.60
N ASP A 92 -6.51 -18.38 26.44
CA ASP A 92 -6.30 -16.93 26.44
C ASP A 92 -4.86 -16.58 26.86
N GLN A 93 -4.35 -17.21 27.93
CA GLN A 93 -2.99 -17.05 28.39
C GLN A 93 -1.97 -17.64 27.40
N ALA A 94 -2.32 -18.76 26.78
CA ALA A 94 -1.48 -19.38 25.78
C ALA A 94 -1.35 -18.52 24.51
N ILE A 95 -2.43 -17.88 24.06
CA ILE A 95 -2.44 -16.94 22.93
C ILE A 95 -1.59 -15.71 23.26
N GLU A 96 -1.69 -15.17 24.47
CA GLU A 96 -0.83 -14.06 24.92
C GLU A 96 0.65 -14.47 24.89
N GLY A 97 0.98 -15.68 25.37
CA GLY A 97 2.34 -16.20 25.32
C GLY A 97 2.89 -16.37 23.90
N LEU A 98 2.05 -16.83 22.95
CA LEU A 98 2.43 -16.92 21.55
C LEU A 98 2.78 -15.55 20.94
N ALA A 99 2.11 -14.48 21.39
CA ALA A 99 2.44 -13.13 20.92
C ALA A 99 3.88 -12.72 21.27
N TYR A 100 4.39 -13.12 22.44
CA TYR A 100 5.78 -12.86 22.84
C TYR A 100 6.77 -13.76 22.11
N THR A 101 6.52 -15.06 22.04
CA THR A 101 7.45 -16.01 21.40
C THR A 101 7.50 -15.85 19.89
N SER A 102 6.42 -15.35 19.26
CA SER A 102 6.35 -15.12 17.81
C SER A 102 7.26 -14.00 17.29
N LEU A 103 8.02 -13.34 18.16
CA LEU A 103 9.11 -12.43 17.73
C LEU A 103 10.27 -13.22 17.12
N GLN A 104 10.48 -14.47 17.52
CA GLN A 104 11.56 -15.32 17.04
C GLN A 104 11.25 -15.88 15.64
N PRO A 105 12.18 -15.80 14.66
CA PRO A 105 11.94 -16.26 13.30
C PRO A 105 11.54 -17.74 13.18
N LYS A 106 12.16 -18.61 13.97
CA LYS A 106 11.83 -20.04 14.02
C LYS A 106 10.40 -20.28 14.50
N VAL A 107 9.96 -19.55 15.52
CA VAL A 107 8.60 -19.63 16.07
C VAL A 107 7.57 -19.11 15.06
N LYS A 108 7.86 -18.01 14.36
CA LYS A 108 7.00 -17.53 13.27
C LYS A 108 6.74 -18.63 12.24
N GLU A 109 7.79 -19.33 11.83
CA GLU A 109 7.67 -20.39 10.83
C GLU A 109 6.91 -21.60 11.38
N ALA A 110 7.16 -22.00 12.64
CA ALA A 110 6.45 -23.09 13.31
C ALA A 110 4.94 -22.79 13.42
N ILE A 111 4.56 -21.61 13.91
CA ILE A 111 3.15 -21.18 14.00
C ILE A 111 2.51 -21.20 12.62
N ALA A 112 3.12 -20.53 11.62
CA ALA A 112 2.57 -20.45 10.29
C ALA A 112 2.47 -21.81 9.56
N SER A 113 3.33 -22.77 9.91
CA SER A 113 3.29 -24.12 9.35
C SER A 113 2.20 -24.99 9.95
N ASN A 114 1.72 -24.64 11.14
CA ASN A 114 0.63 -25.36 11.81
C ASN A 114 -0.73 -24.76 11.39
N THR A 115 -1.30 -25.26 10.30
CA THR A 115 -2.58 -24.77 9.75
C THR A 115 -3.73 -24.89 10.75
N LYS A 116 -3.73 -25.90 11.64
CA LYS A 116 -4.77 -26.04 12.66
C LYS A 116 -4.67 -24.92 13.69
N LEU A 117 -3.46 -24.59 14.14
CA LEU A 117 -3.21 -23.51 15.08
C LEU A 117 -3.62 -22.16 14.48
N VAL A 118 -3.21 -21.89 13.24
CA VAL A 118 -3.58 -20.63 12.54
C VAL A 118 -5.11 -20.48 12.47
N ARG A 119 -5.83 -21.53 12.09
CA ARG A 119 -7.30 -21.50 12.04
C ARG A 119 -7.93 -21.31 13.42
N CYS A 120 -7.37 -21.92 14.46
CA CYS A 120 -7.84 -21.75 15.83
C CYS A 120 -7.64 -20.30 16.30
N LEU A 121 -6.48 -19.68 16.02
CA LEU A 121 -6.23 -18.27 16.34
C LEU A 121 -7.15 -17.32 15.58
N VAL A 122 -7.45 -17.60 14.31
CA VAL A 122 -8.40 -16.81 13.51
C VAL A 122 -9.82 -16.93 14.07
N ALA A 123 -10.27 -18.12 14.44
CA ALA A 123 -11.56 -18.34 15.07
C ALA A 123 -11.66 -17.63 16.44
N ALA A 124 -10.60 -17.77 17.27
CA ALA A 124 -10.53 -17.08 18.56
C ALA A 124 -10.64 -15.56 18.42
N LEU A 125 -9.99 -14.97 17.40
CA LEU A 125 -10.10 -13.53 17.10
C LEU A 125 -11.53 -13.11 16.73
N GLN A 126 -12.28 -13.98 16.06
CA GLN A 126 -13.69 -13.69 15.67
C GLN A 126 -14.65 -13.76 16.86
N GLU A 127 -14.41 -14.70 17.78
CA GLU A 127 -15.35 -15.05 18.83
C GLU A 127 -15.08 -14.32 20.16
N ARG A 128 -13.82 -13.98 20.44
CA ARG A 128 -13.39 -13.51 21.76
C ARG A 128 -12.59 -12.22 21.69
N SER A 129 -13.15 -11.15 22.23
CA SER A 129 -12.46 -9.85 22.31
C SER A 129 -11.27 -9.84 23.29
N SER A 130 -11.28 -10.70 24.32
CA SER A 130 -10.19 -10.81 25.32
C SER A 130 -8.84 -11.18 24.71
N VAL A 131 -8.84 -12.02 23.68
CA VAL A 131 -7.62 -12.48 23.02
C VAL A 131 -7.21 -11.68 21.80
N ALA A 132 -8.01 -10.67 21.42
CA ALA A 132 -7.80 -9.93 20.17
C ALA A 132 -6.39 -9.34 20.07
N PHE A 133 -5.87 -8.75 21.15
CA PHE A 133 -4.53 -8.16 21.16
C PHE A 133 -3.43 -9.22 20.95
N GLY A 134 -3.54 -10.37 21.62
CA GLY A 134 -2.58 -11.48 21.47
C GLY A 134 -2.58 -12.08 20.06
N CYS A 135 -3.77 -12.39 19.51
CA CYS A 135 -3.92 -12.88 18.14
C CYS A 135 -3.35 -11.90 17.11
N LEU A 136 -3.74 -10.61 17.20
CA LEU A 136 -3.29 -9.58 16.27
C LEU A 136 -1.79 -9.30 16.38
N THR A 137 -1.22 -9.35 17.58
CA THR A 137 0.24 -9.23 17.76
C THR A 137 0.96 -10.39 17.09
N THR A 138 0.48 -11.62 17.30
CA THR A 138 1.02 -12.82 16.64
C THR A 138 0.93 -12.66 15.11
N PHE A 139 -0.22 -12.35 14.55
CA PHE A 139 -0.39 -12.15 13.11
C PHE A 139 0.48 -10.99 12.57
N GLY A 140 0.58 -9.89 13.32
CA GLY A 140 1.47 -8.79 12.99
C GLY A 140 2.93 -9.22 12.90
N ASN A 141 3.41 -10.03 13.84
CA ASN A 141 4.77 -10.56 13.83
C ASN A 141 5.01 -11.52 12.65
N LEU A 142 4.02 -12.37 12.31
CA LEU A 142 4.09 -13.29 11.17
C LEU A 142 4.16 -12.55 9.82
N THR A 143 3.50 -11.39 9.70
CA THR A 143 3.34 -10.64 8.45
C THR A 143 4.31 -9.47 8.31
N THR A 144 5.18 -9.23 9.27
CA THR A 144 6.12 -8.11 9.23
C THR A 144 7.20 -8.34 8.20
N TYR A 145 7.19 -7.54 7.13
CA TYR A 145 8.28 -7.47 6.16
C TYR A 145 9.43 -6.63 6.71
N ARG A 146 10.63 -6.90 6.23
CA ARG A 146 11.80 -6.08 6.56
C ARG A 146 11.65 -4.68 5.99
N LEU A 147 12.10 -3.69 6.73
CA LEU A 147 12.22 -2.33 6.20
C LEU A 147 13.32 -2.33 5.14
N VAL A 148 12.99 -1.82 3.96
CA VAL A 148 13.97 -1.57 2.91
C VAL A 148 14.82 -0.40 3.39
N GLN A 149 16.05 -0.69 3.80
CA GLN A 149 17.03 0.34 4.17
C GLN A 149 17.80 0.78 2.94
N SER A 150 18.05 2.08 2.80
CA SER A 150 19.00 2.58 1.81
C SER A 150 20.41 2.06 2.13
N GLN A 151 21.32 2.07 1.14
CA GLN A 151 22.70 1.67 1.36
C GLN A 151 23.39 2.53 2.44
N GLU A 152 22.99 3.80 2.54
CA GLU A 152 23.51 4.73 3.55
C GLU A 152 22.98 4.41 4.95
N GLN A 153 21.69 4.10 5.07
CA GLN A 153 21.06 3.63 6.32
C GLN A 153 21.69 2.33 6.80
N GLN A 154 21.97 1.42 5.89
CA GLN A 154 22.61 0.16 6.21
C GLN A 154 24.04 0.37 6.72
N LYS A 155 24.83 1.21 6.04
CA LYS A 155 26.19 1.59 6.50
C LYS A 155 26.14 2.30 7.87
N MET A 156 25.16 3.18 8.08
CA MET A 156 25.00 3.88 9.36
C MET A 156 24.62 2.92 10.49
N ALA A 157 23.74 1.93 10.22
CA ALA A 157 23.37 0.88 11.17
C ALA A 157 24.58 0.00 11.53
N ASP A 158 25.38 -0.38 10.54
CA ASP A 158 26.60 -1.17 10.73
C ASP A 158 27.64 -0.39 11.55
N LEU A 159 27.81 0.90 11.29
CA LEU A 159 28.70 1.79 12.07
C LEU A 159 28.22 1.92 13.52
N LYS A 160 26.90 2.08 13.75
CA LYS A 160 26.33 2.14 15.11
C LYS A 160 26.51 0.81 15.85
N ALA A 161 26.33 -0.33 15.17
CA ALA A 161 26.56 -1.65 15.75
C ALA A 161 28.04 -1.83 16.15
N TYR A 162 28.95 -1.41 15.29
CA TYR A 162 30.39 -1.40 15.55
C TYR A 162 30.77 -0.52 16.74
N ALA A 163 30.24 0.71 16.80
CA ALA A 163 30.51 1.66 17.89
C ALA A 163 29.97 1.16 19.25
N ASN A 164 28.89 0.40 19.26
CA ASN A 164 28.29 -0.17 20.48
C ASN A 164 28.86 -1.54 20.84
N SER A 165 29.93 -2.02 20.16
CA SER A 165 30.51 -3.36 20.34
C SER A 165 29.46 -4.49 20.24
N SER A 166 28.33 -4.23 19.62
CA SER A 166 27.32 -5.23 19.31
C SER A 166 27.67 -5.91 17.99
N LYS A 167 27.60 -7.25 17.95
CA LYS A 167 27.74 -7.95 16.66
C LYS A 167 26.64 -7.43 15.72
N PRO A 168 26.93 -7.19 14.43
CA PRO A 168 25.89 -6.95 13.44
C PRO A 168 24.86 -8.08 13.60
N THR A 169 23.60 -7.72 13.75
CA THR A 169 22.53 -8.72 13.89
C THR A 169 22.52 -9.52 12.59
N GLU A 170 23.03 -10.75 12.63
CA GLU A 170 22.97 -11.65 11.48
C GLU A 170 21.53 -11.75 11.00
N ARG A 171 21.35 -11.55 9.72
CA ARG A 171 20.02 -11.60 9.09
C ARG A 171 19.54 -13.05 9.10
N ASP A 172 18.49 -13.33 9.86
CA ASP A 172 17.89 -14.67 9.84
C ASP A 172 17.15 -14.88 8.50
N PRO A 173 17.51 -15.91 7.72
CA PRO A 173 16.87 -16.21 6.44
C PRO A 173 15.36 -16.49 6.54
N LEU A 174 14.88 -16.89 7.74
CA LEU A 174 13.46 -17.12 7.99
C LEU A 174 12.62 -15.83 8.01
N ASP A 175 13.27 -14.66 8.12
CA ASP A 175 12.62 -13.34 8.02
C ASP A 175 12.78 -12.67 6.65
N ASP A 176 13.25 -13.40 5.64
CA ASP A 176 13.30 -12.90 4.27
C ASP A 176 11.88 -12.72 3.70
N ASP A 177 11.74 -11.75 2.80
CA ASP A 177 10.45 -11.35 2.23
C ASP A 177 9.66 -12.53 1.63
N ASP A 178 10.35 -13.48 1.00
CA ASP A 178 9.72 -14.69 0.44
C ASP A 178 9.06 -15.55 1.52
N LYS A 179 9.71 -15.69 2.69
CA LYS A 179 9.15 -16.42 3.83
C LYS A 179 7.95 -15.69 4.43
N VAL A 180 8.05 -14.36 4.55
CA VAL A 180 6.92 -13.53 4.99
C VAL A 180 5.75 -13.65 4.03
N THR A 181 5.98 -13.61 2.72
CA THR A 181 4.95 -13.79 1.70
C THR A 181 4.24 -15.13 1.84
N VAL A 182 4.97 -16.21 2.11
CA VAL A 182 4.36 -17.54 2.34
C VAL A 182 3.51 -17.53 3.63
N ARG A 183 3.97 -16.90 4.71
CA ARG A 183 3.20 -16.76 5.94
C ARG A 183 1.93 -15.93 5.75
N CYS A 184 2.01 -14.82 5.00
CA CYS A 184 0.86 -14.01 4.62
C CYS A 184 -0.19 -14.84 3.86
N LYS A 185 0.24 -15.66 2.89
CA LYS A 185 -0.67 -16.56 2.17
C LYS A 185 -1.38 -17.54 3.10
N LYS A 186 -0.66 -18.18 4.03
CA LYS A 186 -1.26 -19.11 4.99
C LYS A 186 -2.33 -18.47 5.88
N LEU A 187 -2.14 -17.20 6.28
CA LEU A 187 -3.15 -16.44 7.01
C LEU A 187 -4.39 -16.13 6.14
N LEU A 188 -4.19 -15.75 4.88
CA LEU A 188 -5.28 -15.53 3.94
C LEU A 188 -6.07 -16.82 3.67
N ASP A 189 -5.39 -17.95 3.48
CA ASP A 189 -6.01 -19.28 3.33
C ASP A 189 -6.78 -19.72 4.58
N ALA A 190 -6.50 -19.12 5.74
CA ALA A 190 -7.23 -19.33 6.99
C ALA A 190 -8.36 -18.30 7.22
N ASN A 191 -8.72 -17.47 6.24
CA ASN A 191 -9.75 -16.44 6.30
C ASN A 191 -9.48 -15.36 7.37
N VAL A 192 -8.25 -14.85 7.46
CA VAL A 192 -7.89 -13.82 8.43
C VAL A 192 -8.61 -12.49 8.19
N VAL A 193 -8.88 -12.12 6.92
CA VAL A 193 -9.50 -10.82 6.59
C VAL A 193 -10.91 -10.67 7.18
N PRO A 194 -11.85 -11.64 7.04
CA PRO A 194 -13.13 -11.60 7.73
C PRO A 194 -13.01 -11.49 9.26
N ALA A 195 -12.00 -12.12 9.87
CA ALA A 195 -11.74 -12.02 11.30
C ALA A 195 -11.32 -10.60 11.70
N LEU A 196 -10.42 -9.98 10.93
CA LEU A 196 -10.00 -8.58 11.13
C LEU A 196 -11.19 -7.61 10.97
N VAL A 197 -12.06 -7.84 9.98
CA VAL A 197 -13.30 -7.06 9.79
C VAL A 197 -14.21 -7.18 11.01
N THR A 198 -14.39 -8.39 11.52
CA THR A 198 -15.28 -8.65 12.68
C THR A 198 -14.70 -8.03 13.95
N CYS A 199 -13.42 -8.14 14.20
CA CYS A 199 -12.74 -7.55 15.34
C CYS A 199 -12.92 -6.01 15.40
N CYS A 200 -13.05 -5.34 14.25
CA CYS A 200 -13.23 -3.90 14.17
C CYS A 200 -14.69 -3.41 14.30
N LYS A 201 -15.68 -4.30 14.39
CA LYS A 201 -17.11 -3.91 14.51
C LYS A 201 -17.45 -3.30 15.86
N SER A 202 -16.84 -3.74 16.95
CA SER A 202 -17.17 -3.40 18.34
C SER A 202 -16.33 -2.28 18.94
N ASN A 203 -16.07 -1.22 18.18
CA ASN A 203 -15.31 -0.04 18.62
C ASN A 203 -13.94 -0.38 19.26
N PRO A 204 -13.00 -0.93 18.50
CA PRO A 204 -11.71 -1.38 19.01
C PRO A 204 -10.85 -0.23 19.53
N SER A 205 -9.93 -0.54 20.47
CA SER A 205 -8.94 0.43 20.95
C SER A 205 -8.00 0.88 19.82
N PRO A 206 -7.36 2.07 19.93
CA PRO A 206 -6.39 2.53 18.95
C PRO A 206 -5.26 1.52 18.66
N ALA A 207 -4.81 0.81 19.70
CA ALA A 207 -3.78 -0.23 19.56
C ALA A 207 -4.25 -1.42 18.68
N ILE A 208 -5.50 -1.86 18.84
CA ILE A 208 -6.11 -2.89 17.98
C ILE A 208 -6.18 -2.39 16.54
N VAL A 209 -6.65 -1.15 16.33
CA VAL A 209 -6.73 -0.55 14.99
C VAL A 209 -5.37 -0.50 14.32
N ALA A 210 -4.33 -0.07 15.04
CA ALA A 210 -2.95 -0.02 14.53
C ALA A 210 -2.45 -1.40 14.07
N LEU A 211 -2.70 -2.44 14.87
CA LEU A 211 -2.34 -3.82 14.51
C LEU A 211 -3.08 -4.31 13.27
N VAL A 212 -4.39 -4.08 13.20
CA VAL A 212 -5.22 -4.46 12.04
C VAL A 212 -4.73 -3.78 10.77
N VAL A 213 -4.47 -2.46 10.81
CA VAL A 213 -3.97 -1.71 9.66
C VAL A 213 -2.59 -2.22 9.22
N ARG A 214 -1.67 -2.47 10.16
CA ARG A 214 -0.35 -3.04 9.86
C ARG A 214 -0.44 -4.40 9.17
N ILE A 215 -1.31 -5.27 9.66
CA ILE A 215 -1.54 -6.59 9.05
C ILE A 215 -2.13 -6.43 7.64
N MET A 216 -3.15 -5.59 7.46
CA MET A 216 -3.77 -5.32 6.16
C MET A 216 -2.76 -4.76 5.14
N LEU A 217 -1.91 -3.83 5.55
CA LEU A 217 -0.85 -3.26 4.71
C LEU A 217 0.14 -4.35 4.27
N SER A 218 0.52 -5.24 5.18
CA SER A 218 1.42 -6.35 4.87
C SER A 218 0.78 -7.37 3.92
N LEU A 219 -0.46 -7.79 4.18
CA LEU A 219 -1.19 -8.75 3.34
C LEU A 219 -1.43 -8.22 1.93
N SER A 220 -1.66 -6.91 1.77
CA SER A 220 -1.91 -6.26 0.47
C SER A 220 -0.65 -6.08 -0.39
N LYS A 221 0.56 -6.43 0.10
CA LYS A 221 1.81 -6.30 -0.66
C LYS A 221 1.76 -7.14 -1.94
N GLU A 222 1.31 -8.39 -1.86
CA GLU A 222 1.20 -9.28 -3.00
C GLU A 222 -0.06 -9.02 -3.84
N GLN A 223 0.12 -8.63 -5.10
CA GLN A 223 -0.97 -8.27 -6.01
C GLN A 223 -2.03 -9.38 -6.16
N LYS A 224 -1.61 -10.64 -6.25
CA LYS A 224 -2.49 -11.80 -6.47
C LYS A 224 -3.55 -12.01 -5.38
N HIS A 225 -3.35 -11.45 -4.18
CA HIS A 225 -4.27 -11.61 -3.05
C HIS A 225 -5.23 -10.43 -2.87
N ARG A 226 -4.99 -9.30 -3.54
CA ARG A 226 -5.74 -8.06 -3.34
C ARG A 226 -7.22 -8.19 -3.71
N ALA A 227 -7.55 -8.91 -4.77
CA ALA A 227 -8.93 -9.13 -5.18
C ALA A 227 -9.72 -9.93 -4.13
N GLN A 228 -9.12 -11.00 -3.58
CA GLN A 228 -9.71 -11.77 -2.49
C GLN A 228 -9.95 -10.89 -1.26
N MET A 229 -8.95 -10.15 -0.82
CA MET A 229 -9.07 -9.24 0.33
C MET A 229 -10.20 -8.21 0.14
N ALA A 230 -10.33 -7.66 -1.06
CA ALA A 230 -11.40 -6.71 -1.37
C ALA A 230 -12.80 -7.35 -1.27
N GLN A 231 -12.98 -8.57 -1.80
CA GLN A 231 -14.22 -9.35 -1.70
C GLN A 231 -14.56 -9.70 -0.24
N GLU A 232 -13.56 -9.92 0.59
CA GLU A 232 -13.69 -10.21 2.03
C GLU A 232 -13.93 -8.96 2.89
N GLY A 233 -14.07 -7.77 2.28
CA GLY A 233 -14.48 -6.54 2.93
C GLY A 233 -13.34 -5.62 3.38
N ALA A 234 -12.10 -5.86 2.97
CA ALA A 234 -10.93 -5.06 3.36
C ALA A 234 -11.07 -3.57 2.98
N VAL A 235 -11.60 -3.27 1.77
CA VAL A 235 -11.81 -1.88 1.32
C VAL A 235 -12.74 -1.13 2.26
N LYS A 236 -13.89 -1.71 2.59
CA LYS A 236 -14.87 -1.10 3.50
C LYS A 236 -14.27 -0.89 4.89
N LEU A 237 -13.54 -1.88 5.41
CA LEU A 237 -12.88 -1.78 6.71
C LEU A 237 -11.89 -0.62 6.76
N LEU A 238 -11.00 -0.51 5.78
CA LEU A 238 -9.98 0.55 5.74
C LEU A 238 -10.59 1.95 5.66
N LEU A 239 -11.67 2.13 4.88
CA LEU A 239 -12.42 3.38 4.82
C LEU A 239 -13.10 3.70 6.17
N GLN A 240 -13.71 2.71 6.83
CA GLN A 240 -14.30 2.89 8.15
C GLN A 240 -13.28 3.26 9.22
N ILE A 241 -12.10 2.64 9.19
CA ILE A 241 -10.99 2.97 10.10
C ILE A 241 -10.58 4.44 9.90
N ARG A 242 -10.38 4.85 8.65
CA ARG A 242 -10.03 6.22 8.32
C ARG A 242 -11.08 7.22 8.81
N ASP A 243 -12.37 6.94 8.56
CA ASP A 243 -13.46 7.82 9.01
C ASP A 243 -13.54 7.95 10.53
N ARG A 244 -13.16 6.89 11.26
CA ARG A 244 -13.05 6.95 12.73
C ARG A 244 -11.89 7.82 13.17
N ILE A 245 -10.70 7.64 12.58
CA ILE A 245 -9.51 8.43 12.90
C ILE A 245 -9.76 9.91 12.60
N ALA A 246 -10.42 10.24 11.48
CA ALA A 246 -10.74 11.60 11.10
C ALA A 246 -11.69 12.32 12.10
N LYS A 247 -12.49 11.55 12.86
CA LYS A 247 -13.39 12.05 13.91
C LYS A 247 -12.73 12.12 15.28
N THR A 248 -11.59 11.47 15.46
CA THR A 248 -10.82 11.49 16.72
C THR A 248 -9.84 12.67 16.66
N ASP A 249 -9.46 13.19 17.83
CA ASP A 249 -8.50 14.30 17.90
C ASP A 249 -7.17 13.91 17.21
N LYS A 250 -6.85 14.62 16.11
CA LYS A 250 -5.67 14.37 15.26
C LYS A 250 -4.32 14.74 15.93
N SER A 251 -4.34 15.13 17.20
CA SER A 251 -3.16 15.63 17.90
C SER A 251 -2.11 14.56 18.23
N THR A 252 -2.41 13.28 18.00
CA THR A 252 -1.45 12.21 18.27
C THR A 252 -0.69 11.79 17.00
N PRO A 253 0.66 11.79 17.00
CA PRO A 253 1.47 11.33 15.87
C PRO A 253 1.10 9.92 15.40
N ASP A 254 0.67 9.07 16.31
CA ASP A 254 0.25 7.70 16.02
C ASP A 254 -0.99 7.64 15.11
N ALA A 255 -1.97 8.54 15.30
CA ALA A 255 -3.18 8.58 14.47
C ALA A 255 -2.85 8.89 13.00
N SER A 256 -1.96 9.85 12.74
CA SER A 256 -1.51 10.19 11.39
C SER A 256 -0.79 9.02 10.72
N SER A 257 0.07 8.30 11.45
CA SER A 257 0.77 7.13 10.93
C SER A 257 -0.17 5.98 10.58
N ILE A 258 -1.21 5.75 11.40
CA ILE A 258 -2.23 4.72 11.15
C ILE A 258 -3.07 5.12 9.92
N GLU A 259 -3.48 6.40 9.82
CA GLU A 259 -4.25 6.92 8.67
C GLU A 259 -3.46 6.76 7.36
N HIS A 260 -2.17 7.12 7.36
CA HIS A 260 -1.28 6.94 6.22
C HIS A 260 -1.14 5.48 5.82
N SER A 261 -0.91 4.59 6.77
CA SER A 261 -0.79 3.14 6.53
C SER A 261 -2.10 2.53 6.01
N ALA A 262 -3.25 2.96 6.53
CA ALA A 262 -4.56 2.53 6.06
C ALA A 262 -4.83 2.98 4.62
N SER A 263 -4.51 4.23 4.30
CA SER A 263 -4.61 4.79 2.95
C SER A 263 -3.69 4.07 1.98
N HIS A 264 -2.47 3.71 2.41
CA HIS A 264 -1.53 2.96 1.58
C HIS A 264 -2.03 1.52 1.31
N ALA A 265 -2.55 0.81 2.32
CA ALA A 265 -3.16 -0.50 2.12
C ALA A 265 -4.37 -0.41 1.16
N LEU A 266 -5.18 0.63 1.29
CA LEU A 266 -6.31 0.91 0.39
C LEU A 266 -5.84 1.14 -1.05
N ALA A 267 -4.78 1.94 -1.27
CA ALA A 267 -4.19 2.16 -2.58
C ALA A 267 -3.83 0.83 -3.26
N ARG A 268 -3.12 -0.05 -2.56
CA ARG A 268 -2.75 -1.37 -3.07
C ARG A 268 -3.93 -2.22 -3.50
N LEU A 269 -5.00 -2.23 -2.73
CA LEU A 269 -6.22 -2.97 -3.09
C LEU A 269 -6.84 -2.38 -4.36
N LEU A 270 -6.99 -1.05 -4.41
CA LEU A 270 -7.67 -0.35 -5.50
C LEU A 270 -6.93 -0.39 -6.84
N ILE A 271 -5.63 -0.62 -6.87
CA ILE A 271 -4.87 -0.86 -8.11
C ILE A 271 -5.34 -2.14 -8.82
N SER A 272 -5.77 -3.15 -8.06
CA SER A 272 -5.95 -4.52 -8.56
C SER A 272 -7.41 -4.95 -8.72
N ILE A 273 -8.37 -4.05 -8.46
CA ILE A 273 -9.81 -4.36 -8.52
C ILE A 273 -10.53 -3.40 -9.47
N ASN A 274 -11.66 -3.83 -10.01
CA ASN A 274 -12.54 -2.94 -10.75
C ASN A 274 -13.35 -2.07 -9.77
N PRO A 275 -13.17 -0.74 -9.77
CA PRO A 275 -13.88 0.16 -8.85
C PRO A 275 -15.40 0.10 -9.01
N ALA A 276 -15.91 -0.10 -10.23
CA ALA A 276 -17.34 -0.17 -10.50
C ALA A 276 -18.05 -1.32 -9.76
N HIS A 277 -17.32 -2.39 -9.44
CA HIS A 277 -17.87 -3.52 -8.67
C HIS A 277 -17.74 -3.35 -7.17
N THR A 278 -16.92 -2.40 -6.71
CA THR A 278 -16.62 -2.21 -5.29
C THR A 278 -17.40 -1.07 -4.68
N PHE A 279 -17.59 0.01 -5.45
CA PHE A 279 -18.24 1.23 -4.97
C PHE A 279 -19.71 1.27 -5.38
N SER A 280 -20.52 1.90 -4.53
CA SER A 280 -21.96 2.05 -4.69
C SER A 280 -22.44 3.33 -4.00
N THR A 281 -23.73 3.61 -4.05
CA THR A 281 -24.34 4.75 -3.32
C THR A 281 -24.09 4.67 -1.81
N SER A 282 -24.03 3.46 -1.23
CA SER A 282 -23.74 3.26 0.20
C SER A 282 -22.25 3.28 0.54
N LEU A 283 -21.38 3.11 -0.44
CA LEU A 283 -19.92 3.19 -0.31
C LEU A 283 -19.38 4.01 -1.50
N PRO A 284 -19.43 5.35 -1.44
CA PRO A 284 -19.05 6.18 -2.58
C PRO A 284 -17.54 6.16 -2.85
N ALA A 285 -17.16 6.15 -4.13
CA ALA A 285 -15.76 6.19 -4.56
C ALA A 285 -15.02 7.45 -4.09
N THR A 286 -15.74 8.55 -3.85
CA THR A 286 -15.19 9.80 -3.31
C THR A 286 -14.54 9.62 -1.95
N SER A 287 -15.02 8.68 -1.11
CA SER A 287 -14.38 8.36 0.17
C SER A 287 -12.97 7.80 -0.04
N ALA A 288 -12.80 6.93 -1.06
CA ALA A 288 -11.50 6.40 -1.43
C ALA A 288 -10.58 7.48 -2.03
N VAL A 289 -11.10 8.32 -2.93
CA VAL A 289 -10.35 9.47 -3.47
C VAL A 289 -9.83 10.36 -2.35
N SER A 290 -10.68 10.73 -1.39
CA SER A 290 -10.29 11.57 -0.23
C SER A 290 -9.22 10.89 0.65
N ALA A 291 -9.25 9.56 0.76
CA ALA A 291 -8.23 8.80 1.48
C ALA A 291 -6.86 8.85 0.77
N LEU A 292 -6.86 8.70 -0.56
CA LEU A 292 -5.65 8.57 -1.36
C LEU A 292 -4.95 9.90 -1.61
N ILE A 293 -5.69 11.02 -1.66
CA ILE A 293 -5.12 12.36 -1.90
C ILE A 293 -4.04 12.69 -0.85
N GLN A 294 -4.21 12.28 0.40
CA GLN A 294 -3.23 12.51 1.46
C GLN A 294 -1.86 11.88 1.17
N LEU A 295 -1.82 10.79 0.39
CA LEU A 295 -0.57 10.14 0.00
C LEU A 295 0.17 10.88 -1.14
N LEU A 296 -0.46 11.86 -1.78
CA LEU A 296 0.15 12.67 -2.83
C LEU A 296 1.00 13.81 -2.26
N GLU A 297 0.78 14.20 -1.00
CA GLU A 297 1.58 15.20 -0.32
C GLU A 297 2.95 14.61 0.01
N VAL A 298 3.97 15.04 -0.73
CA VAL A 298 5.35 14.61 -0.50
C VAL A 298 6.02 15.59 0.43
N ASP A 299 6.46 15.14 1.60
CA ASP A 299 7.28 15.97 2.50
C ASP A 299 8.62 16.29 1.81
N GLN A 300 8.74 17.55 1.37
CA GLN A 300 9.94 18.03 0.69
C GLN A 300 11.12 18.24 1.65
N ALA A 301 10.87 18.32 2.96
CA ALA A 301 11.88 18.51 3.98
C ALA A 301 12.54 17.20 4.43
N SER A 302 11.91 16.05 4.15
CA SER A 302 12.46 14.75 4.49
C SER A 302 13.63 14.36 3.57
N GLU A 303 14.78 14.06 4.16
CA GLU A 303 15.94 13.53 3.42
C GLU A 303 15.65 12.14 2.81
N GLU A 304 14.76 11.39 3.42
CA GLU A 304 14.37 10.03 3.00
C GLU A 304 12.96 10.02 2.43
N ARG A 305 12.85 10.17 1.12
CA ARG A 305 11.55 10.18 0.42
C ARG A 305 11.14 8.77 0.01
N ASN A 306 10.29 8.13 0.81
CA ASN A 306 9.61 6.92 0.36
C ASN A 306 8.44 7.30 -0.57
N LEU A 307 8.67 7.28 -1.88
CA LEU A 307 7.66 7.63 -2.89
C LEU A 307 6.75 6.46 -3.27
N LEU A 308 6.93 5.28 -2.68
CA LEU A 308 6.09 4.12 -3.00
C LEU A 308 4.61 4.33 -2.67
N PRO A 309 4.23 4.88 -1.49
CA PRO A 309 2.81 5.19 -1.21
C PRO A 309 2.22 6.18 -2.21
N THR A 310 2.96 7.22 -2.60
CA THR A 310 2.54 8.21 -3.60
C THR A 310 2.34 7.57 -4.97
N PHE A 311 3.28 6.75 -5.42
CA PHE A 311 3.19 6.03 -6.68
C PHE A 311 1.98 5.08 -6.70
N GLU A 312 1.81 4.26 -5.67
CA GLU A 312 0.67 3.33 -5.56
C GLU A 312 -0.66 4.09 -5.45
N ALA A 313 -0.70 5.25 -4.78
CA ALA A 313 -1.88 6.12 -4.74
C ALA A 313 -2.24 6.68 -6.11
N LEU A 314 -1.28 7.14 -6.90
CA LEU A 314 -1.51 7.62 -8.27
C LEU A 314 -2.11 6.53 -9.16
N LEU A 315 -1.60 5.30 -9.09
CA LEU A 315 -2.17 4.18 -9.84
C LEU A 315 -3.62 3.87 -9.42
N ALA A 316 -3.90 3.88 -8.12
CA ALA A 316 -5.24 3.67 -7.59
C ALA A 316 -6.20 4.80 -8.00
N LEU A 317 -5.75 6.05 -7.97
CA LEU A 317 -6.52 7.21 -8.41
C LEU A 317 -6.77 7.19 -9.92
N THR A 318 -5.81 6.72 -10.72
CA THR A 318 -5.98 6.50 -12.16
C THR A 318 -7.09 5.48 -12.43
N ASN A 319 -7.11 4.39 -11.64
CA ASN A 319 -8.17 3.39 -11.73
C ASN A 319 -9.54 3.95 -11.31
N LEU A 320 -9.62 4.76 -10.25
CA LEU A 320 -10.85 5.46 -9.84
C LEU A 320 -11.29 6.50 -10.88
N ALA A 321 -10.36 7.19 -11.52
CA ALA A 321 -10.65 8.17 -12.58
C ALA A 321 -11.16 7.52 -13.87
N SER A 322 -11.00 6.22 -14.07
CA SER A 322 -11.54 5.46 -15.22
C SER A 322 -13.02 5.12 -15.10
N MET A 323 -13.65 5.36 -13.94
CA MET A 323 -15.08 5.12 -13.75
C MET A 323 -15.93 6.01 -14.69
N GLU A 324 -17.12 5.54 -15.06
CA GLU A 324 -18.06 6.33 -15.88
C GLU A 324 -18.55 7.59 -15.14
N ASP A 325 -18.72 7.50 -13.80
CA ASP A 325 -19.11 8.63 -12.96
C ASP A 325 -18.00 9.68 -12.87
N ASP A 326 -18.33 10.93 -13.18
CA ASP A 326 -17.40 12.05 -13.10
C ASP A 326 -17.09 12.52 -11.67
N THR A 327 -17.84 12.06 -10.67
CA THR A 327 -17.70 12.52 -9.29
C THR A 327 -16.30 12.32 -8.72
N PRO A 328 -15.64 11.15 -8.91
CA PRO A 328 -14.24 10.95 -8.50
C PRO A 328 -13.27 11.91 -9.22
N ARG A 329 -13.43 12.08 -10.55
CA ARG A 329 -12.59 13.01 -11.35
C ARG A 329 -12.73 14.45 -10.89
N ASN A 330 -13.96 14.91 -10.68
CA ASN A 330 -14.25 16.27 -10.22
C ASN A 330 -13.67 16.53 -8.82
N LEU A 331 -13.70 15.56 -7.92
CA LEU A 331 -13.08 15.68 -6.61
C LEU A 331 -11.56 15.79 -6.73
N LEU A 332 -10.92 14.96 -7.56
CA LEU A 332 -9.49 15.00 -7.83
C LEU A 332 -9.04 16.36 -8.39
N LEU A 333 -9.76 16.87 -9.40
CA LEU A 333 -9.47 18.16 -10.02
C LEU A 333 -9.61 19.34 -9.05
N ARG A 334 -10.47 19.23 -8.06
CA ARG A 334 -10.67 20.26 -7.04
C ARG A 334 -9.64 20.17 -5.91
N ALA A 335 -9.35 18.97 -5.43
CA ALA A 335 -8.60 18.77 -4.17
C ALA A 335 -7.12 18.44 -4.39
N ALA A 336 -6.74 17.76 -5.49
CA ALA A 336 -5.38 17.28 -5.73
C ALA A 336 -4.67 17.97 -6.89
N TRP A 337 -5.39 18.76 -7.71
CA TRP A 337 -4.79 19.39 -8.90
C TRP A 337 -3.53 20.21 -8.64
N PRO A 338 -3.45 21.07 -7.60
CA PRO A 338 -2.24 21.85 -7.34
C PRO A 338 -1.01 20.98 -7.07
N THR A 339 -1.17 19.90 -6.30
CA THR A 339 -0.09 18.95 -6.00
C THR A 339 0.33 18.19 -7.26
N LEU A 340 -0.65 17.72 -8.05
CA LEU A 340 -0.41 17.00 -9.30
C LEU A 340 0.36 17.88 -10.30
N GLU A 341 -0.09 19.12 -10.52
CA GLU A 341 0.52 20.07 -11.45
C GLU A 341 1.93 20.51 -11.03
N ASN A 342 2.09 20.90 -9.76
CA ASN A 342 3.32 21.58 -9.32
C ASN A 342 4.43 20.63 -8.84
N GLN A 343 4.08 19.42 -8.44
CA GLN A 343 5.03 18.52 -7.80
C GLN A 343 5.22 17.19 -8.53
N LEU A 344 4.13 16.59 -9.02
CA LEU A 344 4.15 15.20 -9.46
C LEU A 344 4.38 15.05 -10.96
N LEU A 345 3.78 15.91 -11.80
CA LEU A 345 3.97 15.87 -13.26
C LEU A 345 5.41 16.16 -13.70
N LEU A 346 6.15 16.93 -12.91
CA LEU A 346 7.54 17.29 -13.14
C LEU A 346 8.49 16.59 -12.17
N SER A 347 8.05 15.50 -11.53
CA SER A 347 8.86 14.72 -10.60
C SER A 347 10.10 14.18 -11.29
N SER A 348 11.24 14.24 -10.59
CA SER A 348 12.48 13.59 -11.02
C SER A 348 12.42 12.06 -10.94
N ASN A 349 11.47 11.51 -10.19
CA ASN A 349 11.20 10.08 -10.15
C ASN A 349 10.33 9.69 -11.35
N SER A 350 10.88 8.92 -12.28
CA SER A 350 10.21 8.52 -13.53
C SER A 350 8.91 7.73 -13.31
N LEU A 351 8.82 6.91 -12.26
CA LEU A 351 7.61 6.14 -11.96
C LEU A 351 6.47 7.05 -11.47
N VAL A 352 6.79 8.02 -10.60
CA VAL A 352 5.83 9.02 -10.11
C VAL A 352 5.37 9.92 -11.26
N GLN A 353 6.31 10.41 -12.08
CA GLN A 353 6.00 11.21 -13.26
C GLN A 353 5.05 10.46 -14.21
N ARG A 354 5.39 9.23 -14.58
CA ARG A 354 4.56 8.37 -15.43
C ARG A 354 3.14 8.20 -14.88
N ALA A 355 3.01 7.77 -13.61
CA ALA A 355 1.72 7.57 -12.99
C ALA A 355 0.88 8.86 -12.93
N SER A 356 1.54 10.02 -12.76
CA SER A 356 0.88 11.33 -12.78
C SER A 356 0.32 11.67 -14.17
N VAL A 357 1.08 11.39 -15.22
CA VAL A 357 0.62 11.62 -16.61
C VAL A 357 -0.51 10.67 -16.97
N GLU A 358 -0.46 9.41 -16.54
CA GLU A 358 -1.55 8.44 -16.73
C GLU A 358 -2.84 8.92 -16.02
N LEU A 359 -2.72 9.45 -14.80
CA LEU A 359 -3.86 10.05 -14.09
C LEU A 359 -4.42 11.26 -14.86
N VAL A 360 -3.57 12.18 -15.32
CA VAL A 360 -3.99 13.34 -16.11
C VAL A 360 -4.72 12.90 -17.37
N CYS A 361 -4.23 11.88 -18.08
CA CYS A 361 -4.92 11.34 -19.25
C CYS A 361 -6.36 10.90 -18.93
N ASN A 362 -6.57 10.18 -17.83
CA ASN A 362 -7.91 9.76 -17.41
C ASN A 362 -8.80 10.92 -16.94
N LEU A 363 -8.21 11.97 -16.38
CA LEU A 363 -8.95 13.18 -16.00
C LEU A 363 -9.51 13.94 -17.21
N MET A 364 -8.89 13.80 -18.40
CA MET A 364 -9.39 14.40 -19.64
C MET A 364 -10.72 13.80 -20.11
N ALA A 365 -11.15 12.67 -19.57
CA ALA A 365 -12.49 12.12 -19.85
C ALA A 365 -13.63 12.98 -19.27
N SER A 366 -13.36 14.00 -18.45
CA SER A 366 -14.36 14.92 -17.91
C SER A 366 -14.21 16.33 -18.47
N PRO A 367 -15.32 17.07 -18.66
CA PRO A 367 -15.27 18.48 -19.11
C PRO A 367 -14.42 19.37 -18.20
N ALA A 368 -14.45 19.12 -16.86
CA ALA A 368 -13.66 19.86 -15.89
C ALA A 368 -12.14 19.61 -16.04
N GLY A 369 -11.76 18.39 -16.44
CA GLY A 369 -10.37 18.06 -16.76
C GLY A 369 -9.90 18.78 -18.02
N VAL A 370 -10.69 18.71 -19.09
CA VAL A 370 -10.40 19.41 -20.34
C VAL A 370 -10.26 20.91 -20.10
N ALA A 371 -11.15 21.53 -19.31
CA ALA A 371 -11.09 22.94 -19.01
C ALA A 371 -9.77 23.41 -18.38
N LYS A 372 -9.05 22.52 -17.67
CA LYS A 372 -7.71 22.83 -17.14
C LYS A 372 -6.68 23.13 -18.23
N PHE A 373 -6.89 22.63 -19.44
CA PHE A 373 -5.94 22.70 -20.56
C PHE A 373 -6.45 23.49 -21.76
N ALA A 374 -7.76 23.71 -21.88
CA ALA A 374 -8.39 24.27 -23.07
C ALA A 374 -9.31 25.48 -22.78
N ASP A 375 -9.14 26.16 -21.63
CA ASP A 375 -9.88 27.36 -21.27
C ASP A 375 -9.36 28.64 -22.00
N GLY A 376 -8.34 28.54 -22.83
CA GLY A 376 -7.72 29.64 -23.56
C GLY A 376 -6.77 30.50 -22.72
N SER A 377 -6.53 30.19 -21.46
CA SER A 377 -5.61 30.93 -20.61
C SER A 377 -4.15 30.61 -20.93
N LYS A 378 -3.23 31.53 -20.58
CA LYS A 378 -1.79 31.27 -20.68
C LYS A 378 -1.35 30.06 -19.83
N GLN A 379 -2.04 29.81 -18.72
CA GLN A 379 -1.75 28.69 -17.87
C GLN A 379 -2.19 27.37 -18.52
N ALA A 380 -3.32 27.32 -19.18
CA ALA A 380 -3.76 26.18 -19.98
C ALA A 380 -2.77 25.88 -21.11
N SER A 381 -2.32 26.90 -21.86
CA SER A 381 -1.29 26.74 -22.89
C SER A 381 0.02 26.16 -22.30
N ALA A 382 0.47 26.66 -21.14
CA ALA A 382 1.66 26.14 -20.48
C ALA A 382 1.51 24.64 -20.10
N ARG A 383 0.33 24.21 -19.65
CA ARG A 383 0.03 22.80 -19.35
C ARG A 383 0.09 21.92 -20.59
N VAL A 384 -0.46 22.40 -21.73
CA VAL A 384 -0.33 21.69 -23.01
C VAL A 384 1.13 21.56 -23.40
N HIS A 385 1.96 22.59 -23.18
CA HIS A 385 3.40 22.54 -23.45
C HIS A 385 4.13 21.49 -22.55
N ILE A 386 3.67 21.28 -21.31
CA ILE A 386 4.20 20.22 -20.45
C ILE A 386 3.82 18.85 -21.05
N LEU A 387 2.58 18.64 -21.48
CA LEU A 387 2.18 17.37 -22.11
C LEU A 387 2.94 17.10 -23.40
N LEU A 388 3.21 18.13 -24.22
CA LEU A 388 4.06 17.99 -25.41
C LEU A 388 5.48 17.54 -25.04
N ALA A 389 6.08 18.12 -24.00
CA ALA A 389 7.41 17.71 -23.54
C ALA A 389 7.40 16.26 -23.04
N LEU A 390 6.35 15.84 -22.31
CA LEU A 390 6.16 14.48 -21.83
C LEU A 390 5.85 13.48 -22.95
N ALA A 391 5.35 13.93 -24.10
CA ALA A 391 5.18 13.10 -25.29
C ALA A 391 6.50 12.87 -26.07
N ASP A 392 7.61 13.55 -25.71
CA ASP A 392 8.93 13.48 -26.35
C ASP A 392 10.00 12.86 -25.41
N VAL A 393 9.61 12.25 -24.29
CA VAL A 393 10.55 11.59 -23.36
C VAL A 393 10.87 10.15 -23.80
N GLU A 394 11.93 9.55 -23.22
CA GLU A 394 12.32 8.18 -23.56
C GLU A 394 11.36 7.12 -22.99
N ASP A 395 10.71 7.39 -21.85
CA ASP A 395 9.79 6.43 -21.22
C ASP A 395 8.53 6.20 -22.07
N PHE A 396 8.38 4.98 -22.57
CA PHE A 396 7.25 4.60 -23.45
C PHE A 396 5.88 4.85 -22.83
N ALA A 397 5.70 4.50 -21.54
CA ALA A 397 4.40 4.64 -20.90
C ALA A 397 4.02 6.11 -20.68
N THR A 398 5.01 6.96 -20.37
CA THR A 398 4.81 8.42 -20.27
C THR A 398 4.42 9.01 -21.63
N ARG A 399 5.17 8.69 -22.72
CA ARG A 399 4.79 9.13 -24.07
C ARG A 399 3.38 8.70 -24.46
N ARG A 400 3.06 7.44 -24.17
CA ARG A 400 1.74 6.89 -24.44
C ARG A 400 0.64 7.68 -23.72
N ALA A 401 0.77 7.92 -22.42
CA ALA A 401 -0.23 8.66 -21.66
C ALA A 401 -0.35 10.13 -22.08
N ALA A 402 0.78 10.81 -22.27
CA ALA A 402 0.81 12.19 -22.74
C ALA A 402 0.19 12.33 -24.15
N GLY A 403 0.53 11.42 -25.05
CA GLY A 403 -0.06 11.36 -26.39
C GLY A 403 -1.57 11.13 -26.36
N GLY A 404 -2.07 10.29 -25.44
CA GLY A 404 -3.50 10.08 -25.23
C GLY A 404 -4.21 11.36 -24.76
N ALA A 405 -3.63 12.03 -23.78
CA ALA A 405 -4.15 13.31 -23.29
C ALA A 405 -4.17 14.38 -24.41
N LEU A 406 -3.10 14.50 -25.20
CA LEU A 406 -3.03 15.42 -26.33
C LEU A 406 -4.08 15.09 -27.41
N ALA A 407 -4.30 13.81 -27.72
CA ALA A 407 -5.30 13.41 -28.71
C ALA A 407 -6.72 13.83 -28.29
N MET A 408 -7.05 13.69 -27.01
CA MET A 408 -8.32 14.16 -26.45
C MET A 408 -8.40 15.68 -26.43
N LEU A 409 -7.35 16.38 -25.98
CA LEU A 409 -7.36 17.84 -25.84
C LEU A 409 -7.41 18.60 -27.16
N THR A 410 -6.81 18.06 -28.22
CA THR A 410 -6.79 18.72 -29.52
C THR A 410 -8.13 18.72 -30.28
N GLU A 411 -9.18 18.13 -29.69
CA GLU A 411 -10.56 18.37 -30.12
C GLU A 411 -11.01 19.83 -29.88
N TRP A 412 -10.30 20.57 -29.03
CA TRP A 412 -10.58 21.98 -28.71
C TRP A 412 -9.54 22.91 -29.35
N ASP A 413 -10.04 23.97 -30.05
CA ASP A 413 -9.22 24.94 -30.77
C ASP A 413 -8.15 25.60 -29.88
N ALA A 414 -8.48 25.87 -28.61
CA ALA A 414 -7.54 26.47 -27.67
C ALA A 414 -6.31 25.55 -27.42
N ALA A 415 -6.52 24.25 -27.33
CA ALA A 415 -5.42 23.31 -27.20
C ALA A 415 -4.63 23.16 -28.52
N VAL A 416 -5.30 23.14 -29.65
CA VAL A 416 -4.63 23.20 -30.97
C VAL A 416 -3.77 24.47 -31.08
N GLY A 417 -4.32 25.62 -30.69
CA GLY A 417 -3.59 26.89 -30.64
C GLY A 417 -2.32 26.79 -29.81
N ALA A 418 -2.41 26.20 -28.59
CA ALA A 418 -1.27 26.01 -27.72
C ALA A 418 -0.19 25.08 -28.31
N VAL A 419 -0.58 24.02 -29.02
CA VAL A 419 0.37 23.16 -29.76
C VAL A 419 1.08 23.96 -30.85
N LEU A 420 0.34 24.81 -31.59
CA LEU A 420 0.88 25.63 -32.68
C LEU A 420 1.70 26.84 -32.19
N GLU A 421 1.52 27.29 -30.96
CA GLU A 421 2.36 28.33 -30.34
C GLU A 421 3.76 27.81 -30.02
N LYS A 422 3.89 26.54 -29.68
CA LYS A 422 5.18 25.93 -29.37
C LYS A 422 5.99 25.70 -30.64
N GLU A 423 7.23 26.22 -30.70
CA GLU A 423 8.10 26.11 -31.86
C GLU A 423 8.26 24.66 -32.35
N ARG A 424 8.52 23.71 -31.43
CA ARG A 424 8.66 22.30 -31.72
C ARG A 424 7.35 21.51 -31.64
N GLY A 425 6.20 22.13 -31.37
CA GLY A 425 4.96 21.42 -31.06
C GLY A 425 4.54 20.47 -32.17
N VAL A 426 4.42 20.94 -33.43
CA VAL A 426 4.09 20.06 -34.57
C VAL A 426 5.16 18.98 -34.79
N ARG A 427 6.45 19.30 -34.61
CA ARG A 427 7.53 18.35 -34.78
C ARG A 427 7.48 17.20 -33.77
N ILE A 428 7.13 17.49 -32.52
CA ILE A 428 6.91 16.47 -31.49
C ILE A 428 5.76 15.55 -31.89
N VAL A 429 4.63 16.11 -32.34
CA VAL A 429 3.48 15.30 -32.75
C VAL A 429 3.82 14.46 -33.99
N LEU A 430 4.55 14.99 -34.95
CA LEU A 430 5.05 14.21 -36.10
C LEU A 430 6.06 13.12 -35.65
N GLY A 431 6.80 13.35 -34.56
CA GLY A 431 7.61 12.33 -33.88
C GLY A 431 6.76 11.16 -33.37
N MET A 432 5.62 11.44 -32.73
CA MET A 432 4.66 10.42 -32.30
C MET A 432 4.13 9.60 -33.50
N CYS A 433 3.87 10.22 -34.63
CA CYS A 433 3.46 9.51 -35.85
C CYS A 433 4.50 8.51 -36.37
N LYS A 434 5.77 8.71 -36.03
CA LYS A 434 6.90 7.83 -36.43
C LYS A 434 7.21 6.74 -35.40
N ASP A 435 6.53 6.76 -34.23
CA ASP A 435 6.82 5.80 -33.16
C ASP A 435 6.64 4.36 -33.64
N GLU A 436 7.43 3.45 -33.06
CA GLU A 436 7.32 2.02 -33.36
C GLU A 436 6.02 1.41 -32.85
N SER A 437 5.44 2.01 -31.79
CA SER A 437 4.15 1.63 -31.23
C SER A 437 3.01 2.17 -32.07
N GLU A 438 2.20 1.29 -32.64
CA GLU A 438 0.99 1.67 -33.39
C GLU A 438 -0.01 2.46 -32.50
N GLU A 439 0.01 2.25 -31.19
CA GLU A 439 -0.84 3.00 -30.25
C GLU A 439 -0.41 4.47 -30.17
N ILE A 440 0.90 4.76 -30.05
CA ILE A 440 1.41 6.14 -30.06
C ILE A 440 1.25 6.76 -31.45
N MET A 441 1.53 6.01 -32.51
CA MET A 441 1.33 6.42 -33.90
C MET A 441 -0.12 6.84 -34.14
N HIS A 442 -1.09 6.05 -33.71
CA HIS A 442 -2.53 6.38 -33.79
C HIS A 442 -2.85 7.72 -33.12
N ARG A 443 -2.36 7.92 -31.87
CA ARG A 443 -2.55 9.17 -31.13
C ARG A 443 -1.94 10.35 -31.86
N GLY A 444 -0.73 10.19 -32.41
CA GLY A 444 -0.10 11.19 -33.26
C GLY A 444 -0.95 11.56 -34.48
N PHE A 445 -1.52 10.56 -35.18
CA PHE A 445 -2.42 10.80 -36.31
C PHE A 445 -3.69 11.55 -35.89
N VAL A 446 -4.30 11.18 -34.76
CA VAL A 446 -5.48 11.85 -34.21
C VAL A 446 -5.17 13.32 -33.91
N VAL A 447 -4.03 13.60 -33.23
CA VAL A 447 -3.61 15.00 -32.98
C VAL A 447 -3.39 15.76 -34.26
N ILE A 448 -2.71 15.21 -35.28
CA ILE A 448 -2.53 15.87 -36.56
C ILE A 448 -3.86 16.09 -37.26
N LEU A 449 -4.77 15.11 -37.26
CA LEU A 449 -6.10 15.23 -37.86
C LEU A 449 -6.89 16.41 -37.23
N ASN A 450 -6.87 16.48 -35.90
CA ASN A 450 -7.52 17.54 -35.15
C ASN A 450 -6.91 18.93 -35.50
N ILE A 451 -5.58 19.04 -35.57
CA ILE A 451 -4.86 20.25 -35.93
C ILE A 451 -5.26 20.75 -37.32
N VAL A 452 -5.27 19.86 -38.34
CA VAL A 452 -5.55 20.25 -39.72
C VAL A 452 -7.05 20.36 -40.04
N SER A 453 -7.90 19.90 -39.11
CA SER A 453 -9.37 19.99 -39.23
C SER A 453 -9.98 21.05 -38.32
N ALA A 454 -9.19 21.74 -37.51
CA ALA A 454 -9.67 22.82 -36.67
C ALA A 454 -10.30 23.92 -37.48
N PRO A 455 -11.37 24.58 -37.01
CA PRO A 455 -12.06 25.61 -37.79
C PRO A 455 -11.26 26.94 -37.90
N GLY A 456 -11.49 27.65 -38.97
CA GLY A 456 -10.97 29.02 -39.19
C GLY A 456 -9.45 29.11 -39.24
N ALA A 457 -8.92 30.24 -38.80
CA ALA A 457 -7.49 30.59 -38.90
C ALA A 457 -6.56 29.59 -38.14
N VAL A 458 -7.06 28.93 -37.11
CA VAL A 458 -6.28 27.96 -36.35
C VAL A 458 -5.98 26.73 -37.21
N GLY A 459 -6.98 26.20 -37.90
CA GLY A 459 -6.80 25.03 -38.78
C GLY A 459 -5.97 25.37 -40.01
N GLU A 460 -6.16 26.58 -40.63
CA GLU A 460 -5.33 27.05 -41.74
C GLU A 460 -3.85 27.14 -41.34
N LYS A 461 -3.56 27.76 -40.18
CA LYS A 461 -2.21 27.84 -39.65
C LYS A 461 -1.66 26.44 -39.34
N GLY A 462 -2.49 25.55 -38.79
CA GLY A 462 -2.15 24.16 -38.51
C GLY A 462 -1.76 23.41 -39.77
N LEU A 463 -2.59 23.46 -40.81
CA LEU A 463 -2.32 22.85 -42.10
C LEU A 463 -1.03 23.33 -42.73
N GLN A 464 -0.80 24.66 -42.76
CA GLN A 464 0.43 25.26 -43.28
C GLN A 464 1.65 24.74 -42.52
N ARG A 465 1.57 24.70 -41.17
CA ARG A 465 2.68 24.29 -40.34
C ARG A 465 3.01 22.81 -40.44
N VAL A 466 1.98 21.95 -40.48
CA VAL A 466 2.16 20.50 -40.69
C VAL A 466 2.78 20.22 -42.07
N LYS A 467 2.36 20.92 -43.11
CA LYS A 467 2.96 20.81 -44.44
C LYS A 467 4.41 21.28 -44.47
N ALA A 468 4.72 22.40 -43.82
CA ALA A 468 6.09 22.95 -43.76
C ALA A 468 7.07 22.02 -43.01
N GLU A 469 6.60 21.23 -42.02
CA GLU A 469 7.39 20.26 -41.29
C GLU A 469 7.45 18.86 -41.98
N GLY A 470 6.96 18.74 -43.24
CA GLY A 470 6.99 17.48 -44.00
C GLY A 470 5.96 16.44 -43.54
N GLY A 471 4.81 16.87 -43.03
CA GLY A 471 3.79 16.02 -42.46
C GLY A 471 3.25 14.97 -43.42
N ALA A 472 3.09 15.29 -44.72
CA ALA A 472 2.61 14.32 -45.70
C ALA A 472 3.54 13.12 -45.89
N GLU A 473 4.84 13.39 -45.98
CA GLU A 473 5.90 12.36 -46.13
C GLU A 473 5.98 11.49 -44.86
N VAL A 474 5.90 12.12 -43.70
CA VAL A 474 5.90 11.39 -42.38
C VAL A 474 4.70 10.46 -42.31
N VAL A 475 3.49 10.97 -42.54
CA VAL A 475 2.25 10.16 -42.47
C VAL A 475 2.30 9.01 -43.46
N LYS A 476 2.72 9.27 -44.72
CA LYS A 476 2.85 8.26 -45.76
C LYS A 476 3.82 7.15 -45.36
N ALA A 477 4.99 7.52 -44.86
CA ALA A 477 6.00 6.55 -44.42
C ALA A 477 5.55 5.72 -43.20
N SER A 478 4.79 6.30 -42.28
CA SER A 478 4.24 5.62 -41.12
C SER A 478 3.11 4.68 -41.49
N LEU A 479 2.22 5.06 -42.43
CA LEU A 479 1.17 4.21 -42.97
C LEU A 479 1.71 2.94 -43.62
N MET A 480 2.88 2.99 -44.26
CA MET A 480 3.51 1.80 -44.87
C MET A 480 3.98 0.77 -43.80
N LYS A 481 4.13 1.18 -42.55
CA LYS A 481 4.54 0.32 -41.45
C LYS A 481 3.36 -0.16 -40.60
N ALA A 482 2.25 0.57 -40.59
CA ALA A 482 1.07 0.27 -39.80
C ALA A 482 0.33 -0.95 -40.32
N LYS A 483 -0.17 -1.79 -39.39
CA LYS A 483 -0.96 -3.00 -39.67
C LYS A 483 -2.37 -2.90 -39.14
N ASN A 484 -2.59 -2.09 -38.07
CA ASN A 484 -3.88 -1.93 -37.44
C ASN A 484 -4.82 -1.11 -38.34
N ALA A 485 -6.04 -1.63 -38.58
CA ALA A 485 -7.03 -0.99 -39.47
C ALA A 485 -7.47 0.41 -38.98
N GLU A 486 -7.56 0.62 -37.67
CA GLU A 486 -7.92 1.93 -37.10
C GLU A 486 -6.82 2.96 -37.35
N VAL A 487 -5.56 2.59 -37.13
CA VAL A 487 -4.40 3.44 -37.41
C VAL A 487 -4.34 3.83 -38.88
N LEU A 488 -4.53 2.84 -39.76
CA LEU A 488 -4.60 3.08 -41.22
C LEU A 488 -5.75 4.01 -41.58
N GLY A 489 -6.94 3.81 -40.97
CA GLY A 489 -8.12 4.64 -41.25
C GLY A 489 -7.88 6.12 -40.91
N VAL A 490 -7.37 6.41 -39.72
CA VAL A 490 -7.09 7.80 -39.29
C VAL A 490 -5.94 8.38 -40.10
N GLY A 491 -4.85 7.65 -40.32
CA GLY A 491 -3.71 8.15 -41.11
C GLY A 491 -4.07 8.48 -42.56
N VAL A 492 -4.96 7.67 -43.20
CA VAL A 492 -5.50 8.02 -44.54
C VAL A 492 -6.32 9.29 -44.54
N GLN A 493 -7.13 9.54 -43.49
CA GLN A 493 -7.88 10.81 -43.35
C GLN A 493 -6.91 11.98 -43.23
N VAL A 494 -5.85 11.87 -42.41
CA VAL A 494 -4.80 12.89 -42.31
C VAL A 494 -4.17 13.15 -43.67
N LEU A 495 -3.76 12.10 -44.40
CA LEU A 495 -3.09 12.25 -45.69
C LEU A 495 -3.99 12.95 -46.71
N LYS A 496 -5.30 12.64 -46.78
CA LYS A 496 -6.26 13.31 -47.63
C LYS A 496 -6.39 14.81 -47.35
N LYS A 497 -6.13 15.25 -46.11
CA LYS A 497 -6.16 16.68 -45.75
C LYS A 497 -4.84 17.39 -46.07
N LEU A 498 -3.73 16.65 -46.12
CA LEU A 498 -2.40 17.21 -46.38
C LEU A 498 -2.05 17.29 -47.86
N VAL A 499 -2.65 16.45 -48.68
CA VAL A 499 -2.47 16.49 -50.14
C VAL A 499 -3.52 17.40 -50.77
#